data_9a1ce6cca03c0635480382612f5fa2af
#
_entry.id   9a1ce6cca03c0635480382612f5fa2af
#
_cell.length_a   1.000
_cell.length_b   1.000
_cell.length_c   1.000
_cell.angle_alpha   90.00
_cell.angle_beta   90.00
_cell.angle_gamma   90.00
#
_symmetry.space_group_name_H-M   'P 1'
#
loop_
_entity.id
_entity.type
_entity.pdbx_description
1 polymer ?
#
loop_
_entity_poly.entity_id
_entity_poly.type
_entity_poly.pdbx_seq_one_letter_code
_entity_poly.pdbx_strand_id
1 'polypeptide(L)'
;MRRYGEPPEKHRRYAFRAGVYAILPLNGSLLLTHQAEPTPEFQLPGGGIDPGEHPLTALHREVFEETGYRIAAPRRIGAFRRFTYMPEYDKWAEKICAIYVARPIRPHGPPREPGHTAIWTPADLAVDLLAETGSADLVARLLR
;
A
#
# COMPACT_ATOMS: atom_id res chain seq x y z
N MET A 1 11.87 11.61 7.71
CA MET A 1 10.84 10.93 6.90
C MET A 1 9.94 11.95 6.24
N ARG A 2 9.80 11.84 4.95
CA ARG A 2 9.01 12.79 4.18
C ARG A 2 7.51 12.64 4.45
N ARG A 3 6.81 13.77 4.59
CA ARG A 3 5.37 13.82 4.72
C ARG A 3 4.72 14.08 3.37
N TYR A 4 3.61 13.41 3.11
CA TYR A 4 2.73 13.65 1.96
C TYR A 4 1.34 14.02 2.46
N GLY A 5 0.59 14.76 1.64
CA GLY A 5 -0.75 15.21 2.00
C GLY A 5 -0.76 16.39 2.96
N GLU A 6 -1.90 16.59 3.61
CA GLU A 6 -2.11 17.75 4.46
C GLU A 6 -1.29 17.70 5.74
N PRO A 7 -0.83 18.87 6.26
CA PRO A 7 -0.15 18.91 7.54
C PRO A 7 -1.11 18.59 8.69
N PRO A 8 -0.58 18.07 9.83
CA PRO A 8 -1.43 17.81 10.98
C PRO A 8 -1.97 19.12 11.59
N GLU A 9 -3.17 19.06 12.14
CA GLU A 9 -3.76 20.18 12.88
C GLU A 9 -3.36 20.12 14.36
N LYS A 10 -3.08 21.29 14.95
CA LYS A 10 -2.49 21.40 16.29
C LYS A 10 -3.30 20.74 17.40
N HIS A 11 -4.62 20.81 17.32
CA HIS A 11 -5.50 20.36 18.42
C HIS A 11 -6.16 19.01 18.15
N ARG A 12 -5.77 18.35 17.06
CA ARG A 12 -6.34 17.06 16.66
C ARG A 12 -5.45 15.94 17.16
N ARG A 13 -6.06 14.90 17.70
CA ARG A 13 -5.36 13.68 18.07
C ARG A 13 -5.28 12.75 16.87
N TYR A 14 -4.08 12.18 16.68
CA TYR A 14 -3.83 11.22 15.61
C TYR A 14 -3.39 9.90 16.22
N ALA A 15 -4.10 8.82 15.87
CA ALA A 15 -3.68 7.47 16.25
C ALA A 15 -2.54 7.03 15.33
N PHE A 16 -1.48 6.51 15.92
CA PHE A 16 -0.34 5.99 15.15
C PHE A 16 -0.73 4.69 14.45
N ARG A 17 -0.43 4.60 13.15
CA ARG A 17 -0.70 3.42 12.32
C ARG A 17 0.49 3.13 11.43
N ALA A 18 1.19 2.03 11.69
CA ALA A 18 2.25 1.53 10.80
C ALA A 18 1.66 0.60 9.77
N GLY A 19 2.09 0.74 8.52
CA GLY A 19 1.67 -0.09 7.41
C GLY A 19 2.82 -0.45 6.50
N VAL A 20 2.63 -1.51 5.71
CA VAL A 20 3.59 -2.05 4.76
C VAL A 20 2.90 -2.25 3.41
N TYR A 21 3.57 -1.88 2.33
CA TYR A 21 3.01 -1.93 0.98
C TYR A 21 4.07 -2.42 0.00
N ALA A 22 3.65 -3.10 -1.05
CA ALA A 22 4.57 -3.69 -2.02
C ALA A 22 4.39 -3.14 -3.42
N ILE A 23 5.51 -2.85 -4.07
CA ILE A 23 5.59 -2.65 -5.51
C ILE A 23 5.95 -4.00 -6.11
N LEU A 24 5.06 -4.56 -6.93
CA LEU A 24 5.16 -5.91 -7.48
C LEU A 24 5.24 -5.84 -9.00
N PRO A 25 6.47 -5.68 -9.56
CA PRO A 25 6.62 -5.57 -11.01
C PRO A 25 6.66 -6.95 -11.69
N LEU A 26 6.05 -7.03 -12.87
CA LEU A 26 6.13 -8.18 -13.74
C LEU A 26 5.85 -7.75 -15.19
N ASN A 27 6.80 -7.99 -16.09
CA ASN A 27 6.64 -7.75 -17.53
C ASN A 27 6.16 -6.32 -17.87
N GLY A 28 6.74 -5.32 -17.21
CA GLY A 28 6.40 -3.90 -17.45
C GLY A 28 5.12 -3.42 -16.79
N SER A 29 4.44 -4.27 -16.01
CA SER A 29 3.25 -3.92 -15.26
C SER A 29 3.50 -4.01 -13.76
N LEU A 30 2.63 -3.37 -12.99
CA LEU A 30 2.59 -3.48 -11.53
C LEU A 30 1.25 -4.07 -11.11
N LEU A 31 1.28 -4.91 -10.09
CA LEU A 31 0.04 -5.42 -9.49
C LEU A 31 -0.50 -4.37 -8.52
N LEU A 32 -1.65 -3.79 -8.84
CA LEU A 32 -2.34 -2.85 -7.98
C LEU A 32 -3.60 -3.48 -7.42
N THR A 33 -4.11 -2.91 -6.34
CA THR A 33 -5.43 -3.22 -5.83
C THR A 33 -6.37 -2.06 -6.08
N HIS A 34 -7.64 -2.37 -6.29
CA HIS A 34 -8.70 -1.39 -6.40
C HIS A 34 -9.74 -1.68 -5.33
N GLN A 35 -10.04 -0.69 -4.50
CA GLN A 35 -11.16 -0.76 -3.56
C GLN A 35 -12.32 0.08 -4.07
N ALA A 36 -13.55 -0.44 -3.96
CA ALA A 36 -14.74 0.28 -4.39
C ALA A 36 -15.24 1.26 -3.33
N GLU A 37 -15.09 0.91 -2.06
CA GLU A 37 -15.62 1.66 -0.92
C GLU A 37 -14.53 2.02 0.08
N PRO A 38 -14.63 3.12 0.83
CA PRO A 38 -15.69 4.14 0.78
C PRO A 38 -15.59 5.06 -0.44
N THR A 39 -14.39 5.13 -1.04
CA THR A 39 -14.12 5.90 -2.26
C THR A 39 -13.36 4.99 -3.23
N PRO A 40 -13.73 4.91 -4.51
CA PRO A 40 -12.96 4.11 -5.48
C PRO A 40 -11.51 4.59 -5.56
N GLU A 41 -10.57 3.68 -5.30
CA GLU A 41 -9.15 4.02 -5.26
C GLU A 41 -8.28 2.87 -5.75
N PHE A 42 -7.22 3.22 -6.52
CA PHE A 42 -6.12 2.32 -6.80
C PHE A 42 -5.02 2.48 -5.75
N GLN A 43 -4.48 1.37 -5.26
CA GLN A 43 -3.49 1.35 -4.20
C GLN A 43 -2.42 0.29 -4.48
N LEU A 44 -1.24 0.48 -3.87
CA LEU A 44 -0.28 -0.63 -3.76
C LEU A 44 -0.87 -1.69 -2.83
N PRO A 45 -0.66 -2.98 -3.11
CA PRO A 45 -1.05 -4.03 -2.18
C PRO A 45 -0.34 -3.87 -0.84
N GLY A 46 -1.07 -4.04 0.25
CA GLY A 46 -0.52 -3.90 1.58
C GLY A 46 -1.57 -3.48 2.58
N GLY A 47 -1.13 -3.15 3.78
CA GLY A 47 -2.02 -2.72 4.84
C GLY A 47 -1.33 -2.58 6.17
N GLY A 48 -2.11 -2.54 7.24
CA GLY A 48 -1.63 -2.30 8.59
C GLY A 48 -0.85 -3.48 9.16
N ILE A 49 0.12 -3.15 10.00
CA ILE A 49 0.85 -4.12 10.79
C ILE A 49 0.07 -4.35 12.08
N ASP A 50 -0.25 -5.61 12.39
CA ASP A 50 -0.94 -5.95 13.63
C ASP A 50 -0.01 -5.81 14.83
N PRO A 51 -0.54 -5.56 16.05
CA PRO A 51 0.28 -5.48 17.25
C PRO A 51 1.17 -6.73 17.41
N GLY A 52 2.48 -6.51 17.57
CA GLY A 52 3.45 -7.59 17.74
C GLY A 52 3.84 -8.33 16.46
N GLU A 53 3.26 -7.98 15.34
CA GLU A 53 3.57 -8.60 14.05
C GLU A 53 4.84 -8.01 13.45
N HIS A 54 5.72 -8.86 12.91
CA HIS A 54 6.89 -8.39 12.18
C HIS A 54 6.47 -7.75 10.85
N PRO A 55 7.09 -6.63 10.43
CA PRO A 55 6.72 -5.96 9.17
C PRO A 55 6.69 -6.86 7.94
N LEU A 56 7.66 -7.76 7.79
CA LEU A 56 7.70 -8.67 6.63
C LEU A 56 6.58 -9.70 6.68
N THR A 57 6.23 -10.19 7.88
CA THR A 57 5.07 -11.07 8.05
C THR A 57 3.79 -10.36 7.64
N ALA A 58 3.63 -9.11 8.07
CA ALA A 58 2.48 -8.29 7.68
C ALA A 58 2.43 -8.10 6.17
N LEU A 59 3.57 -7.81 5.54
CA LEU A 59 3.64 -7.62 4.09
C LEU A 59 3.16 -8.86 3.34
N HIS A 60 3.69 -10.03 3.67
CA HIS A 60 3.27 -11.29 3.06
C HIS A 60 1.78 -11.55 3.26
N ARG A 61 1.29 -11.34 4.47
CA ARG A 61 -0.11 -11.56 4.81
C ARG A 61 -1.04 -10.61 4.03
N GLU A 62 -0.74 -9.33 4.06
CA GLU A 62 -1.59 -8.31 3.40
C GLU A 62 -1.61 -8.48 1.89
N VAL A 63 -0.46 -8.70 1.26
CA VAL A 63 -0.41 -8.92 -0.19
C VAL A 63 -1.23 -10.14 -0.56
N PHE A 64 -1.11 -11.23 0.19
CA PHE A 64 -1.88 -12.44 -0.07
C PHE A 64 -3.38 -12.22 0.10
N GLU A 65 -3.79 -11.55 1.17
CA GLU A 65 -5.21 -11.25 1.42
C GLU A 65 -5.82 -10.39 0.32
N GLU A 66 -5.09 -9.40 -0.18
CA GLU A 66 -5.60 -8.44 -1.15
C GLU A 66 -5.47 -8.89 -2.61
N THR A 67 -4.49 -9.74 -2.92
CA THR A 67 -4.20 -10.10 -4.32
C THR A 67 -4.24 -11.59 -4.61
N GLY A 68 -4.13 -12.44 -3.58
CA GLY A 68 -3.96 -13.89 -3.76
C GLY A 68 -2.57 -14.30 -4.18
N TYR A 69 -1.61 -13.37 -4.28
CA TYR A 69 -0.24 -13.68 -4.68
C TYR A 69 0.68 -13.91 -3.50
N ARG A 70 1.59 -14.87 -3.65
CA ARG A 70 2.79 -15.00 -2.81
C ARG A 70 3.88 -14.11 -3.39
N ILE A 71 4.79 -13.67 -2.54
CA ILE A 71 5.90 -12.80 -2.94
C ILE A 71 7.23 -13.36 -2.46
N ALA A 72 8.32 -12.93 -3.11
CA ALA A 72 9.67 -13.32 -2.75
C ALA A 72 10.59 -12.11 -2.72
N ALA A 73 11.66 -12.23 -1.93
CA ALA A 73 12.77 -11.27 -1.87
C ALA A 73 12.31 -9.81 -1.63
N PRO A 74 11.47 -9.52 -0.63
CA PRO A 74 11.06 -8.15 -0.36
C PRO A 74 12.26 -7.30 0.08
N ARG A 75 12.38 -6.11 -0.52
CA ARG A 75 13.43 -5.15 -0.21
C ARG A 75 12.80 -3.79 0.06
N ARG A 76 13.05 -3.25 1.24
CA ARG A 76 12.55 -1.92 1.60
C ARG A 76 13.26 -0.85 0.79
N ILE A 77 12.49 0.00 0.12
CA ILE A 77 13.04 1.09 -0.70
C ILE A 77 12.77 2.47 -0.11
N GLY A 78 11.85 2.58 0.81
CA GLY A 78 11.56 3.87 1.42
C GLY A 78 10.40 3.80 2.39
N ALA A 79 10.10 4.94 2.98
CA ALA A 79 8.94 5.11 3.84
C ALA A 79 8.51 6.57 3.80
N PHE A 80 7.26 6.81 4.09
CA PHE A 80 6.73 8.16 4.20
C PHE A 80 5.64 8.21 5.27
N ARG A 81 5.26 9.44 5.62
CA ARG A 81 4.26 9.72 6.64
C ARG A 81 3.13 10.54 6.04
N ARG A 82 1.90 10.22 6.44
CA ARG A 82 0.74 11.03 6.09
C ARG A 82 -0.26 11.08 7.25
N PHE A 83 -0.97 12.18 7.33
CA PHE A 83 -2.07 12.35 8.29
C PHE A 83 -3.38 12.28 7.52
N THR A 84 -4.28 11.40 7.93
CA THR A 84 -5.52 11.17 7.21
C THR A 84 -6.63 10.70 8.13
N TYR A 85 -7.87 10.97 7.73
CA TYR A 85 -9.02 10.44 8.41
C TYR A 85 -9.31 9.02 7.89
N MET A 86 -9.57 8.10 8.83
CA MET A 86 -9.94 6.71 8.52
C MET A 86 -11.43 6.52 8.82
N PRO A 87 -12.30 6.61 7.81
CA PRO A 87 -13.75 6.55 8.04
C PRO A 87 -14.21 5.22 8.66
N GLU A 88 -13.54 4.11 8.31
CA GLU A 88 -13.87 2.79 8.84
C GLU A 88 -13.70 2.66 10.36
N TYR A 89 -12.85 3.51 10.96
CA TYR A 89 -12.61 3.53 12.41
C TYR A 89 -13.06 4.82 13.07
N ASP A 90 -13.57 5.78 12.30
CA ASP A 90 -13.93 7.12 12.77
C ASP A 90 -12.78 7.75 13.58
N LYS A 91 -11.58 7.71 13.02
CA LYS A 91 -10.36 8.21 13.67
C LYS A 91 -9.46 8.93 12.68
N TRP A 92 -8.79 9.97 13.20
CA TRP A 92 -7.66 10.56 12.49
C TRP A 92 -6.40 9.74 12.79
N ALA A 93 -5.60 9.49 11.77
CA ALA A 93 -4.42 8.66 11.89
C ALA A 93 -3.16 9.35 11.38
N GLU A 94 -2.06 9.10 12.07
CA GLU A 94 -0.71 9.31 11.57
C GLU A 94 -0.25 7.98 10.98
N LYS A 95 -0.22 7.88 9.66
CA LYS A 95 0.18 6.65 8.95
C LYS A 95 1.65 6.72 8.56
N ILE A 96 2.40 5.72 8.99
CA ILE A 96 3.77 5.50 8.55
C ILE A 96 3.72 4.34 7.57
N CYS A 97 4.04 4.62 6.31
CA CYS A 97 3.91 3.66 5.22
C CYS A 97 5.30 3.25 4.74
N ALA A 98 5.70 2.02 5.02
CA ALA A 98 6.95 1.46 4.52
C ALA A 98 6.69 0.78 3.18
N ILE A 99 7.51 1.09 2.18
CA ILE A 99 7.34 0.60 0.81
C ILE A 99 8.46 -0.37 0.48
N TYR A 100 8.08 -1.52 -0.03
CA TYR A 100 8.97 -2.60 -0.44
C TYR A 100 8.81 -2.86 -1.93
N VAL A 101 9.89 -3.29 -2.57
CA VAL A 101 9.82 -3.96 -3.88
C VAL A 101 9.94 -5.43 -3.63
N ALA A 102 9.07 -6.24 -4.24
CA ALA A 102 9.13 -7.68 -4.10
C ALA A 102 8.77 -8.33 -5.43
N ARG A 103 9.14 -9.60 -5.58
CA ARG A 103 8.83 -10.36 -6.76
C ARG A 103 7.53 -11.15 -6.55
N PRO A 104 6.50 -10.95 -7.38
CA PRO A 104 5.33 -11.83 -7.33
C PRO A 104 5.73 -13.21 -7.83
N ILE A 105 5.40 -14.26 -7.06
CA ILE A 105 5.78 -15.62 -7.44
C ILE A 105 4.69 -16.24 -8.31
N ARG A 106 3.50 -16.37 -7.75
CA ARG A 106 2.34 -16.93 -8.46
C ARG A 106 1.08 -16.69 -7.64
N PRO A 107 -0.09 -16.66 -8.27
CA PRO A 107 -1.35 -16.58 -7.55
C PRO A 107 -1.68 -17.90 -6.85
N HIS A 108 -2.34 -17.79 -5.70
CA HIS A 108 -2.86 -18.94 -4.95
C HIS A 108 -4.38 -18.85 -4.80
N GLY A 109 -5.03 -18.17 -5.74
CA GLY A 109 -6.46 -17.98 -5.76
C GLY A 109 -6.84 -16.50 -5.86
N PRO A 110 -8.13 -16.17 -5.81
CA PRO A 110 -8.59 -14.79 -5.85
C PRO A 110 -8.27 -14.06 -4.54
N PRO A 111 -8.35 -12.71 -4.54
CA PRO A 111 -8.26 -11.93 -3.31
C PRO A 111 -9.30 -12.39 -2.29
N ARG A 112 -8.91 -12.43 -1.03
CA ARG A 112 -9.80 -12.85 0.07
C ARG A 112 -10.49 -11.69 0.75
N GLU A 113 -9.94 -10.48 0.63
CA GLU A 113 -10.50 -9.31 1.27
C GLU A 113 -11.68 -8.77 0.45
N PRO A 114 -12.88 -8.66 1.05
CA PRO A 114 -14.06 -8.16 0.34
C PRO A 114 -13.85 -6.73 -0.18
N GLY A 115 -14.37 -6.46 -1.37
CA GLY A 115 -14.29 -5.11 -1.96
C GLY A 115 -12.98 -4.76 -2.62
N HIS A 116 -11.99 -5.67 -2.60
CA HIS A 116 -10.71 -5.48 -3.27
C HIS A 116 -10.63 -6.31 -4.55
N THR A 117 -10.04 -5.72 -5.59
CA THR A 117 -9.74 -6.38 -6.86
C THR A 117 -8.27 -6.18 -7.18
N ALA A 118 -7.57 -7.24 -7.59
CA ALA A 118 -6.18 -7.16 -7.99
C ALA A 118 -6.10 -6.98 -9.51
N ILE A 119 -5.35 -5.96 -9.97
CA ILE A 119 -5.30 -5.57 -11.38
C ILE A 119 -3.85 -5.34 -11.79
N TRP A 120 -3.41 -6.04 -12.84
CA TRP A 120 -2.12 -5.76 -13.49
C TRP A 120 -2.26 -4.48 -14.30
N THR A 121 -1.42 -3.49 -14.01
CA THR A 121 -1.50 -2.15 -14.58
C THR A 121 -0.15 -1.80 -15.21
N PRO A 122 -0.10 -1.31 -16.46
CA PRO A 122 1.15 -0.82 -17.03
C PRO A 122 1.83 0.16 -16.07
N ALA A 123 3.15 0.01 -15.89
CA ALA A 123 3.87 0.73 -14.85
C ALA A 123 3.76 2.25 -14.97
N ASP A 124 3.83 2.79 -16.19
CA ASP A 124 3.68 4.22 -16.44
C ASP A 124 2.29 4.73 -16.07
N LEU A 125 1.26 3.95 -16.33
CA LEU A 125 -0.11 4.29 -15.98
C LEU A 125 -0.36 4.18 -14.46
N ALA A 126 0.30 3.24 -13.81
CA ALA A 126 0.15 3.02 -12.37
C ALA A 126 0.49 4.28 -11.56
N VAL A 127 1.52 5.02 -11.96
CA VAL A 127 1.91 6.27 -11.28
C VAL A 127 0.75 7.26 -11.26
N ASP A 128 0.01 7.37 -12.36
CA ASP A 128 -1.10 8.31 -12.46
C ASP A 128 -2.36 7.83 -11.75
N LEU A 129 -2.54 6.51 -11.61
CA LEU A 129 -3.73 5.93 -11.01
C LEU A 129 -3.65 5.82 -9.48
N LEU A 130 -2.44 5.72 -8.91
CA LEU A 130 -2.30 5.56 -7.47
C LEU A 130 -2.86 6.77 -6.73
N ALA A 131 -3.82 6.52 -5.86
CA ALA A 131 -4.48 7.57 -5.08
C ALA A 131 -3.55 8.19 -4.06
N GLU A 132 -2.64 7.39 -3.48
CA GLU A 132 -1.71 7.85 -2.45
C GLU A 132 -0.45 8.42 -3.11
N THR A 133 -0.21 9.72 -2.91
CA THR A 133 0.87 10.45 -3.59
C THR A 133 2.27 10.00 -3.18
N GLY A 134 2.46 9.56 -1.94
CA GLY A 134 3.75 9.01 -1.49
C GLY A 134 4.10 7.73 -2.22
N SER A 135 3.12 6.85 -2.40
CA SER A 135 3.29 5.62 -3.18
C SER A 135 3.61 5.92 -4.63
N ALA A 136 2.86 6.85 -5.25
CA ALA A 136 3.10 7.27 -6.64
C ALA A 136 4.50 7.83 -6.83
N ASP A 137 4.99 8.64 -5.91
CA ASP A 137 6.33 9.22 -5.99
C ASP A 137 7.42 8.14 -5.92
N LEU A 138 7.29 7.18 -5.00
CA LEU A 138 8.26 6.09 -4.87
C LEU A 138 8.25 5.17 -6.10
N VAL A 139 7.07 4.87 -6.65
CA VAL A 139 6.98 4.13 -7.91
C VAL A 139 7.66 4.88 -9.03
N ALA A 140 7.39 6.17 -9.17
CA ALA A 140 8.01 6.99 -10.22
C ALA A 140 9.53 7.00 -10.13
N ARG A 141 10.08 7.08 -8.92
CA ARG A 141 11.53 7.03 -8.70
C ARG A 141 12.12 5.67 -9.07
N LEU A 142 11.43 4.60 -8.75
CA LEU A 142 11.88 3.25 -9.08
C LEU A 142 11.95 3.03 -10.59
N LEU A 143 11.05 3.63 -11.35
CA LEU A 143 10.97 3.48 -12.81
C LEU A 143 11.96 4.34 -13.59
N ARG A 144 12.68 5.24 -12.93
CA ARG A 144 13.70 6.08 -13.58
C ARG A 144 14.95 5.30 -13.92
#